data_7b733f6ea81fa717fd6d1c431d1765ad
#
_entry.id   7b733f6ea81fa717fd6d1c431d1765ad
#
_cell.length_a   1.000
_cell.length_b   1.000
_cell.length_c   1.000
_cell.angle_alpha   90.00
_cell.angle_beta   90.00
_cell.angle_gamma   90.00
#
_symmetry.space_group_name_H-M   'P 1'
#
loop_
_entity.id
_entity.type
_entity.pdbx_description
1 polymer ?
#
loop_
_entity_poly.entity_id
_entity_poly.type
_entity_poly.pdbx_seq_one_letter_code
_entity_poly.pdbx_strand_id
1 'polypeptide(L)'
;LEVKVILVAGNNKNAYAFKRAKFYGIKTLIFDRIFFNTGLFKTIKEYEPDLIVLAGFLWKIPPLWTSNFSKQILNIHPSLLPKYGGKGMFGINIHEAVKINQEKETGITIHLVNEDYDKGEIIFQKRIRIPTNYKVEDIIFKVQELEKKYFPKIIEEYLLNEK
;
A
#
# COMPACT_ATOMS: atom_id res chain seq x y z
N LEU A 1 -10.49 -16.43 -9.79
CA LEU A 1 -11.30 -15.58 -8.90
C LEU A 1 -11.42 -14.20 -9.52
N GLU A 2 -12.61 -13.67 -9.61
CA GLU A 2 -12.80 -12.30 -10.08
C GLU A 2 -12.77 -11.35 -8.88
N VAL A 3 -11.67 -10.63 -8.71
CA VAL A 3 -11.56 -9.60 -7.67
C VAL A 3 -12.25 -8.33 -8.16
N LYS A 4 -13.28 -7.90 -7.43
CA LYS A 4 -14.04 -6.69 -7.75
C LYS A 4 -13.60 -5.52 -6.87
N VAL A 5 -13.14 -4.44 -7.49
CA VAL A 5 -12.91 -3.18 -6.78
C VAL A 5 -14.24 -2.45 -6.62
N ILE A 6 -14.72 -2.31 -5.39
CA ILE A 6 -16.04 -1.72 -5.07
C ILE A 6 -15.96 -0.22 -4.74
N LEU A 7 -14.80 0.24 -4.25
CA LEU A 7 -14.57 1.62 -3.87
C LEU A 7 -13.10 2.00 -4.03
N VAL A 8 -12.82 3.20 -4.51
CA VAL A 8 -11.52 3.85 -4.42
C VAL A 8 -11.66 5.08 -3.53
N ALA A 9 -10.99 5.07 -2.39
CA ALA A 9 -11.00 6.18 -1.43
C ALA A 9 -9.62 6.83 -1.30
N GLY A 10 -9.55 8.13 -1.06
CA GLY A 10 -8.28 8.82 -0.92
C GLY A 10 -8.43 10.25 -0.38
N ASN A 11 -7.33 10.76 0.17
CA ASN A 11 -7.24 12.09 0.77
C ASN A 11 -6.61 13.15 -0.15
N ASN A 12 -6.20 12.77 -1.35
CA ASN A 12 -5.70 13.67 -2.38
C ASN A 12 -6.63 13.63 -3.59
N LYS A 13 -7.43 14.68 -3.78
CA LYS A 13 -8.37 14.81 -4.89
C LYS A 13 -7.74 14.71 -6.29
N ASN A 14 -6.44 14.99 -6.39
CA ASN A 14 -5.69 14.95 -7.65
C ASN A 14 -5.02 13.58 -7.90
N ALA A 15 -5.20 12.60 -7.02
CA ALA A 15 -4.63 11.27 -7.20
C ALA A 15 -5.11 10.64 -8.51
N TYR A 16 -4.16 10.13 -9.29
CA TYR A 16 -4.46 9.49 -10.59
C TYR A 16 -5.40 8.29 -10.46
N ALA A 17 -5.41 7.65 -9.29
CA ALA A 17 -6.31 6.55 -8.97
C ALA A 17 -7.80 6.91 -9.21
N PHE A 18 -8.22 8.16 -8.92
CA PHE A 18 -9.59 8.59 -9.15
C PHE A 18 -9.94 8.68 -10.64
N LYS A 19 -9.00 9.09 -11.50
CA LYS A 19 -9.20 9.09 -12.96
C LYS A 19 -9.41 7.67 -13.47
N ARG A 20 -8.60 6.72 -12.99
CA ARG A 20 -8.73 5.30 -13.33
C ARG A 20 -10.04 4.72 -12.82
N ALA A 21 -10.39 4.96 -11.56
CA ALA A 21 -11.66 4.50 -10.97
C ALA A 21 -12.86 4.98 -11.80
N LYS A 22 -12.88 6.27 -12.17
CA LYS A 22 -13.93 6.83 -13.02
C LYS A 22 -14.01 6.16 -14.38
N PHE A 23 -12.87 5.88 -15.01
CA PHE A 23 -12.82 5.19 -16.31
C PHE A 23 -13.45 3.80 -16.26
N TYR A 24 -13.26 3.08 -15.15
CA TYR A 24 -13.84 1.75 -14.93
C TYR A 24 -15.21 1.76 -14.24
N GLY A 25 -15.85 2.91 -14.05
CA GLY A 25 -17.14 3.02 -13.39
C GLY A 25 -17.13 2.65 -11.89
N ILE A 26 -15.96 2.72 -11.25
CA ILE A 26 -15.79 2.38 -9.83
C ILE A 26 -16.15 3.62 -8.98
N LYS A 27 -16.91 3.40 -7.90
CA LYS A 27 -17.24 4.47 -6.95
C LYS A 27 -15.98 5.08 -6.34
N THR A 28 -16.02 6.39 -6.11
CA THR A 28 -14.90 7.12 -5.50
C THR A 28 -15.35 7.89 -4.27
N LEU A 29 -14.48 7.99 -3.27
CA LEU A 29 -14.68 8.75 -2.05
C LEU A 29 -13.45 9.60 -1.75
N ILE A 30 -13.61 10.92 -1.72
CA ILE A 30 -12.56 11.85 -1.30
C ILE A 30 -12.83 12.23 0.15
N PHE A 31 -11.82 12.18 0.98
CA PHE A 31 -11.93 12.49 2.41
C PHE A 31 -10.81 13.38 2.91
N ASP A 32 -11.12 14.16 3.92
CA ASP A 32 -10.16 14.96 4.68
C ASP A 32 -9.79 14.27 6.02
N ARG A 33 -8.95 14.94 6.80
CA ARG A 33 -8.51 14.41 8.10
C ARG A 33 -9.64 14.34 9.12
N ILE A 34 -10.58 15.25 9.05
CA ILE A 34 -11.73 15.25 9.97
C ILE A 34 -12.59 14.03 9.71
N PHE A 35 -13.00 13.83 8.46
CA PHE A 35 -13.82 12.68 8.09
C PHE A 35 -13.10 11.34 8.27
N PHE A 36 -11.79 11.29 8.03
CA PHE A 36 -10.97 10.11 8.34
C PHE A 36 -11.12 9.68 9.80
N ASN A 37 -11.10 10.64 10.73
CA ASN A 37 -11.15 10.36 12.16
C ASN A 37 -12.57 10.12 12.70
N THR A 38 -13.61 10.63 12.02
CA THR A 38 -14.99 10.68 12.56
C THR A 38 -15.99 9.80 11.83
N GLY A 39 -15.86 9.64 10.51
CA GLY A 39 -16.89 9.01 9.68
C GLY A 39 -16.42 7.94 8.73
N LEU A 40 -15.20 8.03 8.22
CA LEU A 40 -14.72 7.14 7.16
C LEU A 40 -14.78 5.66 7.54
N PHE A 41 -14.44 5.32 8.78
CA PHE A 41 -14.52 3.94 9.26
C PHE A 41 -15.93 3.35 9.09
N LYS A 42 -16.95 4.08 9.53
CA LYS A 42 -18.35 3.65 9.41
C LYS A 42 -18.73 3.49 7.93
N THR A 43 -18.38 4.45 7.11
CA THR A 43 -18.63 4.40 5.66
C THR A 43 -17.99 3.19 5.01
N ILE A 44 -16.70 2.90 5.29
CA ILE A 44 -16.02 1.73 4.73
C ILE A 44 -16.67 0.43 5.23
N LYS A 45 -17.05 0.36 6.50
CA LYS A 45 -17.71 -0.82 7.07
C LYS A 45 -19.06 -1.13 6.41
N GLU A 46 -19.81 -0.11 5.99
CA GLU A 46 -21.08 -0.26 5.26
C GLU A 46 -20.90 -0.89 3.85
N TYR A 47 -19.69 -0.82 3.28
CA TYR A 47 -19.38 -1.52 2.02
C TYR A 47 -19.05 -3.01 2.21
N GLU A 48 -18.86 -3.47 3.45
CA GLU A 48 -18.50 -4.86 3.78
C GLU A 48 -17.37 -5.43 2.90
N PRO A 49 -16.20 -4.74 2.83
CA PRO A 49 -15.13 -5.20 1.96
C PRO A 49 -14.51 -6.50 2.50
N ASP A 50 -14.25 -7.46 1.63
CA ASP A 50 -13.43 -8.64 1.96
C ASP A 50 -11.98 -8.24 2.27
N LEU A 51 -11.49 -7.17 1.63
CA LEU A 51 -10.12 -6.69 1.79
C LEU A 51 -10.04 -5.18 1.57
N ILE A 52 -9.27 -4.50 2.41
CA ILE A 52 -8.85 -3.11 2.26
C ILE A 52 -7.40 -3.10 1.79
N VAL A 53 -7.12 -2.40 0.70
CA VAL A 53 -5.78 -2.34 0.12
C VAL A 53 -5.25 -0.90 0.23
N LEU A 54 -4.11 -0.75 0.90
CA LEU A 54 -3.41 0.52 0.99
C LEU A 54 -2.30 0.56 -0.07
N ALA A 55 -2.35 1.58 -0.92
CA ALA A 55 -1.36 1.83 -1.97
C ALA A 55 -0.97 3.32 -1.95
N GLY A 56 0.15 3.63 -1.32
CA GLY A 56 0.60 5.01 -1.14
C GLY A 56 -0.25 5.82 -0.16
N PHE A 57 -0.94 5.18 0.76
CA PHE A 57 -1.66 5.84 1.84
C PHE A 57 -0.72 6.07 3.03
N LEU A 58 -0.58 7.33 3.48
CA LEU A 58 0.48 7.73 4.40
C LEU A 58 0.01 7.97 5.85
N TRP A 59 -1.28 8.01 6.09
CA TRP A 59 -1.79 8.23 7.44
C TRP A 59 -1.84 6.91 8.21
N LYS A 60 -1.54 6.99 9.49
CA LYS A 60 -1.62 5.83 10.38
C LYS A 60 -3.07 5.34 10.47
N ILE A 61 -3.26 4.05 10.25
CA ILE A 61 -4.56 3.41 10.45
C ILE A 61 -4.84 3.31 11.95
N PRO A 62 -6.00 3.81 12.43
CA PRO A 62 -6.34 3.73 13.84
C PRO A 62 -6.57 2.30 14.32
N PRO A 63 -6.32 1.99 15.62
CA PRO A 63 -6.57 0.66 16.19
C PRO A 63 -7.99 0.14 15.98
N LEU A 64 -8.98 1.03 15.93
CA LEU A 64 -10.38 0.67 15.63
C LEU A 64 -10.50 -0.08 14.29
N TRP A 65 -9.71 0.31 13.27
CA TRP A 65 -9.74 -0.35 11.96
C TRP A 65 -9.07 -1.72 12.02
N THR A 66 -7.88 -1.80 12.60
CA THR A 66 -7.12 -3.05 12.67
C THR A 66 -7.81 -4.12 13.52
N SER A 67 -8.58 -3.72 14.55
CA SER A 67 -9.37 -4.65 15.34
C SER A 67 -10.65 -5.14 14.65
N ASN A 68 -11.32 -4.27 13.85
CA ASN A 68 -12.54 -4.65 13.14
C ASN A 68 -12.29 -5.33 11.80
N PHE A 69 -11.21 -4.97 11.12
CA PHE A 69 -10.75 -5.54 9.85
C PHE A 69 -9.49 -6.37 10.06
N SER A 70 -9.51 -7.25 11.09
CA SER A 70 -8.38 -8.11 11.42
C SER A 70 -8.00 -8.96 10.22
N LYS A 71 -6.70 -8.93 9.83
CA LYS A 71 -6.17 -9.59 8.64
C LYS A 71 -6.81 -9.18 7.30
N GLN A 72 -7.58 -8.10 7.29
CA GLN A 72 -8.27 -7.60 6.08
C GLN A 72 -7.69 -6.28 5.56
N ILE A 73 -6.54 -5.83 6.05
CA ILE A 73 -5.88 -4.62 5.55
C ILE A 73 -4.48 -4.98 5.08
N LEU A 74 -4.24 -4.93 3.77
CA LEU A 74 -2.93 -5.10 3.16
C LEU A 74 -2.33 -3.74 2.78
N ASN A 75 -1.03 -3.60 3.00
CA ASN A 75 -0.24 -2.47 2.52
C ASN A 75 0.91 -2.96 1.63
N ILE A 76 1.27 -2.16 0.63
CA ILE A 76 2.50 -2.34 -0.12
C ILE A 76 3.49 -1.25 0.28
N HIS A 77 4.70 -1.66 0.64
CA HIS A 77 5.80 -0.77 1.02
C HIS A 77 6.97 -0.94 0.05
N PRO A 78 7.53 0.15 -0.52
CA PRO A 78 8.51 0.09 -1.58
C PRO A 78 9.94 -0.13 -1.08
N SER A 79 10.13 -0.99 -0.09
CA SER A 79 11.42 -1.46 0.40
C SER A 79 11.35 -2.91 0.90
N LEU A 80 12.49 -3.46 1.29
CA LEU A 80 12.60 -4.75 1.96
C LEU A 80 12.51 -4.55 3.48
N LEU A 81 11.28 -4.54 4.02
CA LEU A 81 11.07 -4.42 5.46
C LEU A 81 11.85 -5.50 6.23
N PRO A 82 12.33 -5.18 7.45
CA PRO A 82 12.08 -3.97 8.24
C PRO A 82 12.93 -2.76 7.85
N LYS A 83 13.89 -2.88 6.91
CA LYS A 83 14.70 -1.75 6.46
C LYS A 83 13.83 -0.71 5.74
N TYR A 84 14.10 0.56 6.02
CA TYR A 84 13.42 1.70 5.38
C TYR A 84 11.90 1.68 5.57
N GLY A 85 11.42 1.14 6.70
CA GLY A 85 10.04 1.21 7.15
C GLY A 85 9.86 2.21 8.30
N GLY A 86 8.59 2.46 8.66
CA GLY A 86 8.23 3.30 9.80
C GLY A 86 8.01 4.78 9.46
N LYS A 87 7.84 5.57 10.52
CA LYS A 87 7.49 6.99 10.41
C LYS A 87 8.51 7.77 9.59
N GLY A 88 8.03 8.48 8.55
CA GLY A 88 8.87 9.30 7.68
C GLY A 88 9.43 8.57 6.45
N MET A 89 9.37 7.23 6.42
CA MET A 89 9.82 6.42 5.30
C MET A 89 8.69 6.22 4.28
N PHE A 90 8.56 7.15 3.35
CA PHE A 90 7.55 7.12 2.27
C PHE A 90 8.04 7.84 1.03
N GLY A 91 7.45 7.48 -0.12
CA GLY A 91 7.74 8.13 -1.39
C GLY A 91 9.21 8.09 -1.75
N ILE A 92 9.75 9.21 -2.22
CA ILE A 92 11.14 9.33 -2.67
C ILE A 92 12.16 9.10 -1.54
N ASN A 93 11.82 9.45 -0.28
CA ASN A 93 12.72 9.35 0.87
C ASN A 93 13.29 7.94 1.05
N ILE A 94 12.49 6.91 0.75
CA ILE A 94 12.92 5.50 0.84
C ILE A 94 14.02 5.23 -0.17
N HIS A 95 13.83 5.62 -1.41
CA HIS A 95 14.75 5.34 -2.51
C HIS A 95 16.04 6.15 -2.39
N GLU A 96 15.94 7.40 -1.89
CA GLU A 96 17.10 8.22 -1.53
C GLU A 96 17.92 7.58 -0.42
N ALA A 97 17.26 7.11 0.65
CA ALA A 97 17.94 6.43 1.75
C ALA A 97 18.62 5.14 1.29
N VAL A 98 17.97 4.33 0.45
CA VAL A 98 18.54 3.14 -0.17
C VAL A 98 19.80 3.50 -0.98
N LYS A 99 19.76 4.58 -1.76
CA LYS A 99 20.90 5.04 -2.57
C LYS A 99 22.03 5.60 -1.71
N ILE A 100 21.71 6.44 -0.73
CA ILE A 100 22.71 7.05 0.19
C ILE A 100 23.45 5.96 0.98
N ASN A 101 22.73 4.94 1.44
CA ASN A 101 23.32 3.83 2.18
C ASN A 101 24.02 2.79 1.27
N GLN A 102 24.12 3.06 -0.03
CA GLN A 102 24.79 2.21 -1.01
C GLN A 102 24.30 0.73 -0.94
N GLU A 103 23.01 0.56 -0.70
CA GLU A 103 22.40 -0.77 -0.67
C GLU A 103 22.59 -1.46 -2.03
N LYS A 104 22.91 -2.75 -1.99
CA LYS A 104 23.06 -3.57 -3.20
C LYS A 104 21.74 -4.13 -3.70
N GLU A 105 20.72 -4.09 -2.86
CA GLU A 105 19.39 -4.62 -3.14
C GLU A 105 18.31 -3.71 -2.57
N THR A 106 17.17 -3.70 -3.22
CA THR A 106 15.90 -3.13 -2.72
C THR A 106 14.75 -4.01 -3.18
N GLY A 107 13.52 -3.59 -2.99
CA GLY A 107 12.37 -4.34 -3.46
C GLY A 107 11.07 -3.80 -2.92
N ILE A 108 10.11 -4.69 -2.82
CA ILE A 108 8.79 -4.41 -2.26
C ILE A 108 8.48 -5.38 -1.12
N THR A 109 7.68 -4.92 -0.18
CA THR A 109 7.07 -5.74 0.87
C THR A 109 5.57 -5.53 0.87
N ILE A 110 4.80 -6.61 0.80
CA ILE A 110 3.36 -6.61 1.02
C ILE A 110 3.13 -7.22 2.40
N HIS A 111 2.44 -6.50 3.26
CA HIS A 111 2.24 -6.91 4.65
C HIS A 111 0.85 -6.58 5.14
N LEU A 112 0.41 -7.28 6.17
CA LEU A 112 -0.79 -6.91 6.93
C LEU A 112 -0.53 -5.64 7.73
N VAL A 113 -1.57 -4.82 7.86
CA VAL A 113 -1.50 -3.60 8.66
C VAL A 113 -1.88 -3.92 10.10
N ASN A 114 -1.04 -3.49 11.02
CA ASN A 114 -1.29 -3.51 12.46
C ASN A 114 -1.24 -2.10 13.05
N GLU A 115 -1.15 -1.98 14.36
CA GLU A 115 -1.13 -0.69 15.07
C GLU A 115 0.16 0.11 14.85
N ASP A 116 1.23 -0.53 14.39
CA ASP A 116 2.51 0.12 14.13
C ASP A 116 2.75 0.29 12.63
N TYR A 117 3.44 1.39 12.25
CA TYR A 117 3.84 1.59 10.86
C TYR A 117 4.78 0.47 10.39
N ASP A 118 4.41 -0.18 9.29
CA ASP A 118 5.21 -1.15 8.53
C ASP A 118 5.76 -2.33 9.36
N LYS A 119 5.08 -2.69 10.46
CA LYS A 119 5.48 -3.79 11.36
C LYS A 119 4.53 -4.99 11.37
N GLY A 120 3.51 -4.99 10.54
CA GLY A 120 2.60 -6.12 10.43
C GLY A 120 3.23 -7.34 9.76
N GLU A 121 2.56 -8.47 9.82
CA GLU A 121 2.97 -9.73 9.23
C GLU A 121 3.27 -9.57 7.74
N ILE A 122 4.46 -10.01 7.31
CA ILE A 122 4.88 -9.96 5.92
C ILE A 122 4.23 -11.12 5.17
N ILE A 123 3.42 -10.78 4.17
CA ILE A 123 2.77 -11.75 3.28
C ILE A 123 3.66 -12.08 2.08
N PHE A 124 4.37 -11.08 1.56
CA PHE A 124 5.22 -11.27 0.39
C PHE A 124 6.34 -10.24 0.34
N GLN A 125 7.51 -10.67 -0.10
CA GLN A 125 8.62 -9.78 -0.45
C GLN A 125 9.22 -10.16 -1.81
N LYS A 126 9.56 -9.17 -2.59
CA LYS A 126 10.34 -9.36 -3.82
C LYS A 126 11.52 -8.41 -3.84
N ARG A 127 12.72 -8.95 -4.02
CA ARG A 127 13.96 -8.19 -4.10
C ARG A 127 14.46 -8.03 -5.52
N ILE A 128 15.19 -6.96 -5.77
CA ILE A 128 15.98 -6.72 -6.97
C ILE A 128 17.37 -6.21 -6.59
N ARG A 129 18.36 -6.50 -7.41
CA ARG A 129 19.70 -5.91 -7.29
C ARG A 129 19.69 -4.47 -7.82
N ILE A 130 20.50 -3.63 -7.17
CA ILE A 130 20.72 -2.24 -7.56
C ILE A 130 22.16 -2.13 -8.08
N PRO A 131 22.36 -1.94 -9.39
CA PRO A 131 23.66 -1.58 -9.93
C PRO A 131 24.16 -0.27 -9.35
N THR A 132 25.45 -0.13 -9.16
CA THR A 132 26.07 1.07 -8.54
C THR A 132 25.83 2.36 -9.33
N ASN A 133 25.64 2.24 -10.63
CA ASN A 133 25.36 3.35 -11.55
C ASN A 133 23.89 3.81 -11.58
N TYR A 134 22.97 3.09 -10.90
CA TYR A 134 21.56 3.51 -10.84
C TYR A 134 21.43 4.85 -10.10
N LYS A 135 20.61 5.73 -10.65
CA LYS A 135 20.11 6.92 -9.97
C LYS A 135 18.87 6.59 -9.17
N VAL A 136 18.41 7.53 -8.35
CA VAL A 136 17.20 7.34 -7.53
C VAL A 136 15.98 7.05 -8.42
N GLU A 137 15.88 7.74 -9.56
CA GLU A 137 14.79 7.55 -10.53
C GLU A 137 14.76 6.14 -11.11
N ASP A 138 15.93 5.54 -11.36
CA ASP A 138 16.03 4.17 -11.87
C ASP A 138 15.52 3.17 -10.80
N ILE A 139 15.87 3.42 -9.53
CA ILE A 139 15.40 2.60 -8.41
C ILE A 139 13.88 2.70 -8.28
N ILE A 140 13.33 3.94 -8.30
CA ILE A 140 11.89 4.18 -8.25
C ILE A 140 11.19 3.40 -9.37
N PHE A 141 11.66 3.56 -10.61
CA PHE A 141 11.07 2.89 -11.76
C PHE A 141 11.04 1.37 -11.58
N LYS A 142 12.15 0.78 -11.15
CA LYS A 142 12.25 -0.68 -10.94
C LYS A 142 11.35 -1.18 -9.82
N VAL A 143 11.25 -0.46 -8.73
CA VAL A 143 10.35 -0.81 -7.62
C VAL A 143 8.89 -0.71 -8.06
N GLN A 144 8.51 0.33 -8.81
CA GLN A 144 7.16 0.46 -9.35
C GLN A 144 6.80 -0.66 -10.35
N GLU A 145 7.76 -1.15 -11.13
CA GLU A 145 7.55 -2.35 -11.97
C GLU A 145 7.20 -3.58 -11.12
N LEU A 146 7.88 -3.77 -9.99
CA LEU A 146 7.56 -4.86 -9.06
C LEU A 146 6.16 -4.70 -8.44
N GLU A 147 5.82 -3.48 -7.99
CA GLU A 147 4.48 -3.20 -7.43
C GLU A 147 3.38 -3.57 -8.44
N LYS A 148 3.47 -3.07 -9.66
CA LYS A 148 2.49 -3.34 -10.73
C LYS A 148 2.39 -4.83 -11.05
N LYS A 149 3.51 -5.54 -11.00
CA LYS A 149 3.57 -6.97 -11.37
C LYS A 149 3.04 -7.87 -10.28
N TYR A 150 3.40 -7.61 -9.03
CA TYR A 150 3.17 -8.56 -7.93
C TYR A 150 1.96 -8.20 -7.07
N PHE A 151 1.69 -6.92 -6.82
CA PHE A 151 0.64 -6.55 -5.88
C PHE A 151 -0.75 -7.09 -6.28
N PRO A 152 -1.21 -6.97 -7.54
CA PRO A 152 -2.51 -7.53 -7.93
C PRO A 152 -2.59 -9.06 -7.73
N LYS A 153 -1.49 -9.77 -8.04
CA LYS A 153 -1.43 -11.23 -7.89
C LYS A 153 -1.53 -11.64 -6.42
N ILE A 154 -0.77 -10.97 -5.54
CA ILE A 154 -0.78 -11.29 -4.11
C ILE A 154 -2.12 -10.94 -3.47
N ILE A 155 -2.80 -9.86 -3.90
CA ILE A 155 -4.17 -9.56 -3.47
C ILE A 155 -5.12 -10.72 -3.83
N GLU A 156 -5.05 -11.19 -5.07
CA GLU A 156 -5.89 -12.31 -5.53
C GLU A 156 -5.58 -13.60 -4.76
N GLU A 157 -4.32 -13.98 -4.63
CA GLU A 157 -3.87 -15.15 -3.88
C GLU A 157 -4.28 -15.06 -2.40
N TYR A 158 -4.15 -13.89 -1.78
CA TYR A 158 -4.54 -13.67 -0.39
C TYR A 158 -6.04 -13.87 -0.19
N LEU A 159 -6.87 -13.30 -1.05
CA LEU A 159 -8.33 -13.47 -1.00
C LEU A 159 -8.79 -14.91 -1.24
N LEU A 160 -8.02 -15.71 -1.98
CA LEU A 160 -8.31 -17.13 -2.22
C LEU A 160 -8.02 -17.99 -0.98
N ASN A 161 -6.97 -17.65 -0.24
CA ASN A 161 -6.50 -18.45 0.89
C ASN A 161 -7.24 -18.14 2.21
N GLU A 162 -7.85 -16.96 2.33
CA GLU A 162 -8.62 -16.54 3.52
C GLU A 162 -10.13 -16.92 3.43
N LYS A 163 -10.57 -17.55 2.32
CA LYS A 163 -11.90 -18.14 2.15
C LYS A 163 -11.88 -19.64 2.42
#